data_41ef006096f00420a16c25fcc42cd745
#
_entry.id   41ef006096f00420a16c25fcc42cd745
#
_cell.length_a   1.000
_cell.length_b   1.000
_cell.length_c   1.000
_cell.angle_alpha   90.00
_cell.angle_beta   90.00
_cell.angle_gamma   90.00
#
_symmetry.space_group_name_H-M   'P 1'
#
loop_
_entity.id
_entity.type
_entity.pdbx_description
1 polymer ?
#
loop_
_entity_poly.entity_id
_entity_poly.type
_entity_poly.pdbx_seq_one_letter_code
_entity_poly.pdbx_strand_id
1 'polypeptide(L)'
;RLSSITRSRKFWFEKQRWAIRSVGRMFLGGRDAKGNDSIVKKHLGPKDLYFHADLHGAPSCALKIKEGVEIRDKVADGLPEGVSSLELIQGLDGPDEGLELPQEILKEGAQIAVCWSRAWGSGGAAATSFYVRPSQVSKKTESGESLGRGSFVVRGQRHWFRDLKLELGIGMGIVNGVPLPVIGTAESIADSFGRWARITPGTTKKESVA
;
A
#
# COMPACT_ATOMS: atom_id res chain seq x y z
N ARG A 1 -27.61 -1.69 -19.11
CA ARG A 1 -26.40 -0.92 -19.54
C ARG A 1 -25.90 -0.17 -18.33
N LEU A 2 -24.80 -0.62 -17.74
CA LEU A 2 -24.07 0.20 -16.76
C LEU A 2 -23.46 1.37 -17.55
N SER A 3 -24.04 2.55 -17.40
CA SER A 3 -23.42 3.77 -17.90
C SER A 3 -22.11 3.94 -17.15
N SER A 4 -20.99 4.02 -17.86
CA SER A 4 -19.70 4.35 -17.26
C SER A 4 -19.82 5.75 -16.68
N ILE A 5 -19.91 5.86 -15.36
CA ILE A 5 -19.85 7.15 -14.68
C ILE A 5 -18.39 7.61 -14.78
N THR A 6 -18.13 8.43 -15.79
CA THR A 6 -16.81 9.06 -15.94
C THR A 6 -16.69 10.15 -14.90
N ARG A 7 -15.96 9.89 -13.84
CA ARG A 7 -15.71 10.86 -12.80
C ARG A 7 -14.70 11.92 -13.28
N SER A 8 -15.07 13.19 -13.18
CA SER A 8 -14.24 14.32 -13.64
C SER A 8 -13.01 14.56 -12.72
N ARG A 9 -13.08 14.20 -11.45
CA ARG A 9 -12.03 14.46 -10.47
C ARG A 9 -11.67 13.19 -9.67
N LYS A 10 -10.40 12.82 -9.72
CA LYS A 10 -9.82 11.73 -8.90
C LYS A 10 -9.40 12.26 -7.53
N PHE A 11 -9.45 11.40 -6.51
CA PHE A 11 -8.81 11.71 -5.23
C PHE A 11 -7.29 11.82 -5.40
N TRP A 12 -6.65 12.57 -4.54
CA TRP A 12 -5.23 12.87 -4.63
C TRP A 12 -4.35 11.60 -4.62
N PHE A 13 -4.75 10.57 -3.84
CA PHE A 13 -4.03 9.30 -3.69
C PHE A 13 -4.18 8.36 -4.89
N GLU A 14 -5.20 8.49 -5.71
CA GLU A 14 -5.44 7.60 -6.86
C GLU A 14 -4.38 7.71 -7.96
N LYS A 15 -3.54 8.74 -7.90
CA LYS A 15 -2.36 8.86 -8.77
C LYS A 15 -1.25 7.86 -8.40
N GLN A 16 -1.32 7.33 -7.21
CA GLN A 16 -0.40 6.33 -6.66
C GLN A 16 -1.05 4.95 -6.62
N ARG A 17 -0.29 3.89 -6.30
CA ARG A 17 -0.88 2.68 -5.74
C ARG A 17 -1.34 3.03 -4.34
N TRP A 18 -2.48 2.53 -3.97
CA TRP A 18 -3.01 2.75 -2.62
C TRP A 18 -3.69 1.50 -2.08
N ALA A 19 -3.61 1.32 -0.79
CA ALA A 19 -4.23 0.22 -0.06
C ALA A 19 -4.72 0.73 1.30
N ILE A 20 -5.71 0.04 1.84
CA ILE A 20 -6.16 0.23 3.21
C ILE A 20 -5.61 -0.93 4.04
N ARG A 21 -5.26 -0.62 5.27
CA ARG A 21 -4.79 -1.58 6.24
C ARG A 21 -5.78 -1.71 7.38
N SER A 22 -5.64 -2.75 8.19
CA SER A 22 -6.37 -2.85 9.45
C SER A 22 -6.28 -1.50 10.18
N VAL A 23 -7.33 -1.12 10.86
CA VAL A 23 -7.51 0.20 11.49
C VAL A 23 -7.54 1.40 10.53
N GLY A 24 -7.82 1.18 9.23
CA GLY A 24 -8.12 2.22 8.26
C GLY A 24 -6.93 3.05 7.76
N ARG A 25 -5.69 2.78 8.18
CA ARG A 25 -4.52 3.55 7.72
C ARG A 25 -4.23 3.33 6.24
N MET A 26 -3.86 4.40 5.57
CA MET A 26 -3.51 4.40 4.14
C MET A 26 -2.08 3.95 3.91
N PHE A 27 -1.90 3.08 2.92
CA PHE A 27 -0.60 2.69 2.41
C PHE A 27 -0.49 3.12 0.95
N LEU A 28 0.57 3.84 0.62
CA LEU A 28 0.79 4.43 -0.71
C LEU A 28 2.06 3.85 -1.34
N GLY A 29 2.08 3.70 -2.65
CA GLY A 29 3.25 3.26 -3.39
C GLY A 29 3.37 3.89 -4.76
N GLY A 30 4.61 4.16 -5.19
CA GLY A 30 4.87 4.69 -6.53
C GLY A 30 4.49 3.69 -7.62
N ARG A 31 3.97 4.19 -8.75
CA ARG A 31 3.67 3.37 -9.93
C ARG A 31 4.86 3.23 -10.86
N ASP A 32 5.73 4.24 -10.84
CA ASP A 32 6.91 4.39 -11.66
C ASP A 32 7.97 5.26 -10.94
N ALA A 33 9.06 5.58 -11.60
CA ALA A 33 10.12 6.41 -11.05
C ALA A 33 9.63 7.81 -10.61
N LYS A 34 8.70 8.43 -11.37
CA LYS A 34 8.09 9.71 -11.00
C LYS A 34 7.17 9.55 -9.79
N GLY A 35 6.44 8.46 -9.73
CA GLY A 35 5.61 8.09 -8.58
C GLY A 35 6.44 7.87 -7.32
N ASN A 36 7.58 7.17 -7.41
CA ASN A 36 8.51 6.98 -6.30
C ASN A 36 9.04 8.33 -5.77
N ASP A 37 9.45 9.23 -6.66
CA ASP A 37 9.85 10.59 -6.27
C ASP A 37 8.70 11.35 -5.59
N SER A 38 7.46 11.19 -6.08
CA SER A 38 6.28 11.81 -5.49
C SER A 38 5.99 11.26 -4.09
N ILE A 39 6.08 9.94 -3.89
CA ILE A 39 5.90 9.33 -2.58
C ILE A 39 6.88 9.95 -1.57
N VAL A 40 8.17 9.92 -1.86
CA VAL A 40 9.19 10.35 -0.90
C VAL A 40 9.17 11.86 -0.66
N LYS A 41 8.99 12.67 -1.73
CA LYS A 41 9.10 14.13 -1.61
C LYS A 41 7.81 14.84 -1.17
N LYS A 42 6.63 14.22 -1.41
CA LYS A 42 5.33 14.89 -1.21
C LYS A 42 4.41 14.19 -0.23
N HIS A 43 4.52 12.85 -0.12
CA HIS A 43 3.56 12.06 0.64
C HIS A 43 4.16 11.34 1.85
N LEU A 44 5.48 11.34 2.01
CA LEU A 44 6.17 10.79 3.17
C LEU A 44 6.40 11.89 4.20
N GLY A 45 5.47 12.03 5.13
CA GLY A 45 5.58 12.98 6.24
C GLY A 45 6.54 12.49 7.33
N PRO A 46 6.98 13.38 8.24
CA PRO A 46 7.99 13.06 9.26
C PRO A 46 7.56 11.95 10.24
N LYS A 47 6.25 11.77 10.43
CA LYS A 47 5.68 10.74 11.31
C LYS A 47 5.35 9.44 10.58
N ASP A 48 5.34 9.44 9.25
CA ASP A 48 5.05 8.25 8.44
C ASP A 48 6.22 7.24 8.48
N LEU A 49 5.99 6.06 7.90
CA LEU A 49 7.05 5.07 7.71
C LEU A 49 7.26 4.79 6.23
N TYR A 50 8.52 4.70 5.84
CA TYR A 50 8.93 4.30 4.50
C TYR A 50 9.11 2.78 4.44
N PHE A 51 8.53 2.15 3.41
CA PHE A 51 8.67 0.72 3.12
C PHE A 51 9.27 0.48 1.74
N HIS A 52 10.04 -0.59 1.63
CA HIS A 52 10.58 -1.04 0.35
C HIS A 52 10.82 -2.55 0.36
N ALA A 53 10.40 -3.23 -0.71
CA ALA A 53 10.74 -4.64 -0.88
C ALA A 53 12.20 -4.79 -1.29
N ASP A 54 12.85 -5.85 -0.81
CA ASP A 54 14.26 -6.17 -1.13
C ASP A 54 14.39 -6.79 -2.53
N LEU A 55 13.91 -6.03 -3.51
CA LEU A 55 13.90 -6.41 -4.92
C LEU A 55 14.21 -5.20 -5.79
N HIS A 56 15.08 -5.40 -6.77
CA HIS A 56 15.42 -4.34 -7.73
C HIS A 56 14.15 -3.84 -8.46
N GLY A 57 13.96 -2.53 -8.49
CA GLY A 57 12.82 -1.89 -9.13
C GLY A 57 11.52 -1.98 -8.34
N ALA A 58 11.56 -2.37 -7.06
CA ALA A 58 10.42 -2.27 -6.17
C ALA A 58 9.99 -0.80 -5.97
N PRO A 59 8.70 -0.54 -5.71
CA PRO A 59 8.22 0.82 -5.47
C PRO A 59 8.68 1.36 -4.11
N SER A 60 8.91 2.66 -4.04
CA SER A 60 8.92 3.39 -2.77
C SER A 60 7.51 3.44 -2.22
N CYS A 61 7.33 3.04 -0.95
CA CYS A 61 6.04 3.01 -0.29
C CYS A 61 6.04 3.84 0.99
N ALA A 62 4.87 4.36 1.36
CA ALA A 62 4.66 5.12 2.58
C ALA A 62 3.43 4.61 3.33
N LEU A 63 3.59 4.29 4.61
CA LEU A 63 2.48 4.09 5.54
C LEU A 63 2.13 5.42 6.17
N LYS A 64 0.90 5.89 5.92
CA LYS A 64 0.37 7.12 6.49
C LYS A 64 -0.07 6.87 7.92
N ILE A 65 0.46 7.63 8.86
CA ILE A 65 0.14 7.49 10.29
C ILE A 65 -1.06 8.35 10.69
N LYS A 66 -1.16 9.56 10.15
CA LYS A 66 -2.21 10.53 10.50
C LYS A 66 -3.31 10.66 9.45
N GLU A 67 -3.20 9.97 8.34
CA GLU A 67 -4.18 9.97 7.27
C GLU A 67 -4.67 8.56 6.98
N GLY A 68 -5.94 8.41 6.69
CA GLY A 68 -6.51 7.11 6.40
C GLY A 68 -7.93 7.18 5.87
N VAL A 69 -8.63 6.08 6.00
CA VAL A 69 -10.04 5.93 5.68
C VAL A 69 -10.76 5.33 6.88
N GLU A 70 -11.89 5.89 7.22
CA GLU A 70 -12.81 5.31 8.20
C GLU A 70 -13.81 4.41 7.49
N ILE A 71 -14.00 3.22 8.00
CA ILE A 71 -15.06 2.30 7.55
C ILE A 71 -16.26 2.57 8.46
N ARG A 72 -17.24 3.31 7.95
CA ARG A 72 -18.40 3.72 8.76
C ARG A 72 -19.36 2.60 9.00
N ASP A 73 -19.60 1.78 7.96
CA ASP A 73 -20.50 0.63 8.04
C ASP A 73 -20.05 -0.49 7.12
N LYS A 74 -20.18 -1.73 7.59
CA LYS A 74 -20.00 -2.90 6.71
C LYS A 74 -21.16 -3.05 5.73
N VAL A 75 -22.31 -2.49 6.07
CA VAL A 75 -23.50 -2.43 5.22
C VAL A 75 -24.17 -1.08 5.51
N ALA A 76 -23.88 -0.07 4.70
CA ALA A 76 -24.62 1.18 4.77
C ALA A 76 -25.99 1.02 4.09
N ASP A 77 -27.02 1.68 4.61
CA ASP A 77 -28.36 1.65 4.04
C ASP A 77 -28.33 1.99 2.54
N GLY A 78 -28.87 1.09 1.72
CA GLY A 78 -28.94 1.23 0.27
C GLY A 78 -27.68 0.78 -0.48
N LEU A 79 -26.63 0.31 0.16
CA LEU A 79 -25.49 -0.34 -0.51
C LEU A 79 -25.77 -1.83 -0.74
N PRO A 80 -25.31 -2.41 -1.85
CA PRO A 80 -25.33 -3.85 -2.05
C PRO A 80 -24.56 -4.55 -0.93
N GLU A 81 -25.01 -5.75 -0.55
CA GLU A 81 -24.30 -6.58 0.41
C GLU A 81 -22.82 -6.76 0.02
N GLY A 82 -21.92 -6.58 0.97
CA GLY A 82 -20.48 -6.69 0.77
C GLY A 82 -19.78 -5.43 0.26
N VAL A 83 -20.49 -4.31 0.16
CA VAL A 83 -19.90 -2.99 -0.12
C VAL A 83 -19.83 -2.19 1.17
N SER A 84 -18.68 -1.59 1.46
CA SER A 84 -18.47 -0.72 2.62
C SER A 84 -18.40 0.74 2.23
N SER A 85 -19.03 1.63 3.02
CA SER A 85 -18.85 3.07 2.90
C SER A 85 -17.58 3.49 3.64
N LEU A 86 -16.74 4.24 2.97
CA LEU A 86 -15.43 4.68 3.48
C LEU A 86 -15.37 6.21 3.43
N GLU A 87 -14.88 6.81 4.51
CA GLU A 87 -14.57 8.23 4.51
C GLU A 87 -13.09 8.48 4.70
N LEU A 88 -12.56 9.42 3.92
CA LEU A 88 -11.20 9.90 4.09
C LEU A 88 -11.14 10.73 5.37
N ILE A 89 -10.21 10.38 6.24
CA ILE A 89 -10.02 11.05 7.53
C ILE A 89 -8.59 11.56 7.67
N GLN A 90 -8.46 12.63 8.44
CA GLN A 90 -7.17 13.15 8.88
C GLN A 90 -7.16 13.18 10.42
N GLY A 91 -5.99 13.15 11.00
CA GLY A 91 -5.84 13.18 12.45
C GLY A 91 -6.11 11.85 13.14
N LEU A 92 -5.89 10.73 12.44
CA LEU A 92 -5.91 9.41 13.07
C LEU A 92 -4.99 9.41 14.30
N ASP A 93 -5.47 8.77 15.37
CA ASP A 93 -4.62 8.47 16.50
C ASP A 93 -3.46 7.61 16.02
N GLY A 94 -2.26 8.10 16.21
CA GLY A 94 -1.04 7.45 15.78
C GLY A 94 0.04 7.69 16.79
N PRO A 95 1.07 6.87 16.79
CA PRO A 95 2.20 7.04 17.68
C PRO A 95 2.80 8.42 17.48
N ASP A 96 3.07 9.11 18.57
CA ASP A 96 3.97 10.24 18.57
C ASP A 96 5.41 9.78 18.31
N GLU A 97 6.33 10.74 18.11
CA GLU A 97 7.73 10.36 17.92
C GLU A 97 8.19 9.46 19.07
N GLY A 98 8.62 8.23 18.72
CA GLY A 98 9.11 7.24 19.67
C GLY A 98 8.14 6.11 20.02
N LEU A 99 6.85 6.22 19.75
CA LEU A 99 5.93 5.10 19.92
C LEU A 99 6.02 4.13 18.73
N GLU A 100 6.15 2.85 19.04
CA GLU A 100 6.16 1.79 18.02
C GLU A 100 4.73 1.41 17.65
N LEU A 101 4.50 1.22 16.33
CA LEU A 101 3.27 0.62 15.86
C LEU A 101 3.25 -0.88 16.20
N PRO A 102 2.05 -1.47 16.40
CA PRO A 102 1.92 -2.92 16.52
C PRO A 102 2.60 -3.66 15.36
N GLN A 103 3.24 -4.77 15.66
CA GLN A 103 4.00 -5.56 14.67
C GLN A 103 3.12 -6.04 13.51
N GLU A 104 1.86 -6.35 13.78
CA GLU A 104 0.87 -6.76 12.79
C GLU A 104 0.70 -5.65 11.74
N ILE A 105 0.61 -4.41 12.19
CA ILE A 105 0.47 -3.23 11.32
C ILE A 105 1.70 -3.08 10.43
N LEU A 106 2.88 -3.23 10.97
CA LEU A 106 4.13 -3.13 10.23
C LEU A 106 4.28 -4.28 9.21
N LYS A 107 3.91 -5.49 9.62
CA LYS A 107 3.94 -6.68 8.76
C LYS A 107 2.98 -6.57 7.57
N GLU A 108 1.76 -6.07 7.78
CA GLU A 108 0.82 -5.81 6.68
C GLU A 108 1.40 -4.82 5.66
N GLY A 109 2.00 -3.71 6.12
CA GLY A 109 2.68 -2.75 5.25
C GLY A 109 3.81 -3.38 4.45
N ALA A 110 4.63 -4.21 5.10
CA ALA A 110 5.72 -4.95 4.46
C ALA A 110 5.19 -5.93 3.40
N GLN A 111 4.10 -6.66 3.69
CA GLN A 111 3.45 -7.56 2.75
C GLN A 111 2.89 -6.83 1.52
N ILE A 112 2.22 -5.70 1.70
CA ILE A 112 1.72 -4.89 0.59
C ILE A 112 2.87 -4.37 -0.27
N ALA A 113 3.97 -3.90 0.34
CA ALA A 113 5.16 -3.44 -0.40
C ALA A 113 5.74 -4.54 -1.29
N VAL A 114 5.85 -5.77 -0.77
CA VAL A 114 6.27 -6.94 -1.55
C VAL A 114 5.29 -7.23 -2.68
N CYS A 115 3.99 -7.23 -2.42
CA CYS A 115 2.97 -7.49 -3.42
C CYS A 115 2.92 -6.43 -4.52
N TRP A 116 3.45 -5.24 -4.30
CA TRP A 116 3.57 -4.21 -5.35
C TRP A 116 4.89 -4.27 -6.11
N SER A 117 5.80 -5.15 -5.72
CA SER A 117 7.07 -5.39 -6.40
C SER A 117 6.92 -6.40 -7.55
N ARG A 118 8.03 -6.77 -8.16
CA ARG A 118 8.10 -7.81 -9.20
C ARG A 118 8.12 -9.24 -8.65
N ALA A 119 7.92 -9.43 -7.34
CA ALA A 119 7.94 -10.74 -6.69
C ALA A 119 6.94 -11.75 -7.30
N TRP A 120 5.83 -11.29 -7.84
CA TRP A 120 4.84 -12.12 -8.53
C TRP A 120 5.42 -12.94 -9.70
N GLY A 121 6.43 -12.40 -10.38
CA GLY A 121 7.08 -13.07 -11.51
C GLY A 121 8.13 -14.11 -11.12
N SER A 122 8.52 -14.18 -9.85
CA SER A 122 9.57 -15.07 -9.36
C SER A 122 9.07 -16.44 -8.86
N GLY A 123 7.83 -16.79 -9.14
CA GLY A 123 7.29 -18.13 -8.83
C GLY A 123 6.93 -18.37 -7.36
N GLY A 124 6.73 -17.30 -6.58
CA GLY A 124 6.23 -17.42 -5.21
C GLY A 124 7.30 -17.72 -4.15
N ALA A 125 8.56 -17.50 -4.47
CA ALA A 125 9.61 -17.53 -3.45
C ALA A 125 9.32 -16.50 -2.36
N ALA A 126 9.63 -16.83 -1.11
CA ALA A 126 9.49 -15.96 0.04
C ALA A 126 10.14 -14.59 -0.23
N ALA A 127 9.38 -13.56 -0.05
CA ALA A 127 9.83 -12.20 -0.34
C ALA A 127 10.10 -11.44 0.95
N THR A 128 11.02 -10.51 0.87
CA THR A 128 11.52 -9.73 2.00
C THR A 128 11.22 -8.25 1.76
N SER A 129 10.83 -7.54 2.80
CA SER A 129 10.66 -6.10 2.83
C SER A 129 11.21 -5.52 4.12
N PHE A 130 11.46 -4.24 4.14
CA PHE A 130 11.85 -3.51 5.33
C PHE A 130 11.11 -2.19 5.46
N TYR A 131 11.10 -1.66 6.67
CA TYR A 131 10.70 -0.27 6.88
C TYR A 131 11.82 0.51 7.59
N VAL A 132 11.75 1.82 7.39
CA VAL A 132 12.62 2.81 8.03
C VAL A 132 11.88 4.11 8.28
N ARG A 133 12.45 4.97 9.10
CA ARG A 133 11.93 6.33 9.29
C ARG A 133 12.24 7.22 8.08
N PRO A 134 11.44 8.25 7.81
CA PRO A 134 11.64 9.17 6.69
C PRO A 134 13.02 9.83 6.68
N SER A 135 13.57 10.15 7.85
CA SER A 135 14.91 10.74 8.02
C SER A 135 16.06 9.87 7.49
N GLN A 136 15.82 8.56 7.35
CA GLN A 136 16.80 7.60 6.82
C GLN A 136 16.81 7.55 5.28
N VAL A 137 15.82 8.17 4.61
CA VAL A 137 15.65 8.14 3.16
C VAL A 137 16.22 9.40 2.54
N SER A 138 17.20 9.27 1.67
CA SER A 138 17.91 10.39 1.06
C SER A 138 17.94 10.29 -0.47
N LYS A 139 17.90 11.44 -1.13
CA LYS A 139 18.14 11.57 -2.57
C LYS A 139 19.64 11.71 -2.89
N LYS A 140 20.47 11.94 -1.88
CA LYS A 140 21.90 12.15 -2.01
C LYS A 140 22.69 10.94 -1.51
N THR A 141 23.72 10.57 -2.25
CA THR A 141 24.72 9.59 -1.82
C THR A 141 25.57 10.14 -0.67
N GLU A 142 26.46 9.34 -0.11
CA GLU A 142 27.44 9.80 0.90
C GLU A 142 28.43 10.80 0.29
N SER A 143 28.79 10.64 -0.98
CA SER A 143 29.61 11.60 -1.72
C SER A 143 28.90 12.91 -2.07
N GLY A 144 27.62 13.05 -1.74
CA GLY A 144 26.81 14.26 -2.01
C GLY A 144 26.16 14.28 -3.40
N GLU A 145 26.41 13.30 -4.25
CA GLU A 145 25.81 13.20 -5.57
C GLU A 145 24.31 12.89 -5.51
N SER A 146 23.53 13.52 -6.39
CA SER A 146 22.10 13.26 -6.49
C SER A 146 21.82 12.00 -7.30
N LEU A 147 21.03 11.10 -6.72
CA LEU A 147 20.55 9.90 -7.41
C LEU A 147 19.55 10.23 -8.52
N GLY A 148 19.52 9.39 -9.54
CA GLY A 148 18.58 9.46 -10.64
C GLY A 148 17.11 9.40 -10.17
N ARG A 149 16.18 9.70 -11.09
CA ARG A 149 14.75 9.72 -10.80
C ARG A 149 14.28 8.39 -10.22
N GLY A 150 13.49 8.44 -9.14
CA GLY A 150 12.88 7.28 -8.50
C GLY A 150 13.81 6.46 -7.61
N SER A 151 15.12 6.81 -7.54
CA SER A 151 16.11 6.11 -6.71
C SER A 151 16.39 6.88 -5.42
N PHE A 152 16.60 6.16 -4.33
CA PHE A 152 16.88 6.71 -2.99
C PHE A 152 17.92 5.84 -2.28
N VAL A 153 18.71 6.47 -1.43
CA VAL A 153 19.58 5.79 -0.46
C VAL A 153 18.81 5.65 0.85
N VAL A 154 18.89 4.49 1.45
CA VAL A 154 18.39 4.24 2.80
C VAL A 154 19.59 4.05 3.72
N ARG A 155 19.72 4.92 4.72
CA ARG A 155 20.82 4.91 5.68
C ARG A 155 20.40 4.35 7.03
N GLY A 156 21.38 3.87 7.78
CA GLY A 156 21.14 3.34 9.13
C GLY A 156 20.43 1.99 9.16
N GLN A 157 19.90 1.65 10.32
CA GLN A 157 19.29 0.36 10.59
C GLN A 157 17.96 0.22 9.85
N ARG A 158 17.75 -0.96 9.23
CA ARG A 158 16.49 -1.36 8.60
C ARG A 158 15.79 -2.39 9.46
N HIS A 159 14.48 -2.27 9.55
CA HIS A 159 13.63 -3.24 10.23
C HIS A 159 13.06 -4.22 9.20
N TRP A 160 13.53 -5.46 9.23
CA TRP A 160 13.28 -6.46 8.21
C TRP A 160 12.08 -7.35 8.53
N PHE A 161 11.28 -7.64 7.51
CA PHE A 161 10.27 -8.70 7.48
C PHE A 161 10.64 -9.68 6.39
N ARG A 162 10.74 -10.95 6.73
CA ARG A 162 11.10 -12.05 5.85
C ARG A 162 9.90 -12.97 5.63
N ASP A 163 9.98 -13.85 4.64
CA ASP A 163 9.00 -14.88 4.38
C ASP A 163 7.56 -14.34 4.21
N LEU A 164 7.45 -13.16 3.59
CA LEU A 164 6.18 -12.49 3.36
C LEU A 164 5.41 -13.17 2.23
N LYS A 165 4.12 -13.41 2.46
CA LYS A 165 3.23 -14.02 1.47
C LYS A 165 2.93 -13.04 0.32
N LEU A 166 2.90 -13.57 -0.91
CA LEU A 166 2.36 -12.89 -2.08
C LEU A 166 0.85 -13.08 -2.12
N GLU A 167 0.14 -12.34 -1.31
CA GLU A 167 -1.29 -12.44 -1.19
C GLU A 167 -1.89 -11.08 -0.86
N LEU A 168 -2.95 -10.72 -1.57
CA LEU A 168 -3.75 -9.50 -1.33
C LEU A 168 -5.23 -9.85 -1.32
N GLY A 169 -6.02 -8.98 -0.72
CA GLY A 169 -7.46 -8.94 -0.84
C GLY A 169 -7.90 -7.74 -1.68
N ILE A 170 -8.99 -7.87 -2.40
CA ILE A 170 -9.68 -6.78 -3.09
C ILE A 170 -11.16 -6.80 -2.76
N GLY A 171 -11.69 -5.67 -2.33
CA GLY A 171 -13.10 -5.42 -2.08
C GLY A 171 -13.61 -4.21 -2.85
N MET A 172 -14.90 -3.91 -2.72
CA MET A 172 -15.49 -2.71 -3.30
C MET A 172 -15.93 -1.76 -2.18
N GLY A 173 -15.40 -0.55 -2.16
CA GLY A 173 -15.77 0.48 -1.19
C GLY A 173 -16.39 1.70 -1.85
N ILE A 174 -17.23 2.43 -1.13
CA ILE A 174 -17.74 3.76 -1.49
C ILE A 174 -16.89 4.78 -0.75
N VAL A 175 -15.87 5.32 -1.39
CA VAL A 175 -14.95 6.29 -0.78
C VAL A 175 -15.49 7.70 -1.02
N ASN A 176 -15.92 8.39 0.03
CA ASN A 176 -16.57 9.71 -0.04
C ASN A 176 -17.62 9.79 -1.16
N GLY A 177 -18.52 8.80 -1.20
CA GLY A 177 -19.59 8.72 -2.19
C GLY A 177 -19.19 8.17 -3.57
N VAL A 178 -17.94 7.73 -3.76
CA VAL A 178 -17.43 7.21 -5.03
C VAL A 178 -17.08 5.72 -4.91
N PRO A 179 -17.65 4.83 -5.74
CA PRO A 179 -17.29 3.41 -5.74
C PRO A 179 -15.87 3.22 -6.29
N LEU A 180 -15.01 2.59 -5.48
CA LEU A 180 -13.61 2.30 -5.83
C LEU A 180 -13.24 0.88 -5.41
N PRO A 181 -12.38 0.20 -6.19
CA PRO A 181 -11.75 -1.02 -5.72
C PRO A 181 -10.76 -0.68 -4.58
N VAL A 182 -10.88 -1.41 -3.48
CA VAL A 182 -10.05 -1.25 -2.29
C VAL A 182 -9.18 -2.48 -2.14
N ILE A 183 -7.88 -2.27 -1.97
CA ILE A 183 -6.87 -3.32 -1.82
C ILE A 183 -6.29 -3.26 -0.41
N GLY A 184 -5.98 -4.42 0.15
CA GLY A 184 -5.27 -4.60 1.42
C GLY A 184 -4.69 -6.00 1.53
N THR A 185 -4.24 -6.40 2.71
CA THR A 185 -3.99 -7.81 2.97
C THR A 185 -5.31 -8.59 2.92
N ALA A 186 -5.27 -9.88 2.65
CA ALA A 186 -6.48 -10.68 2.57
C ALA A 186 -7.29 -10.62 3.87
N GLU A 187 -6.61 -10.64 5.01
CA GLU A 187 -7.20 -10.50 6.33
C GLU A 187 -7.89 -9.14 6.52
N SER A 188 -7.19 -8.03 6.27
CA SER A 188 -7.75 -6.67 6.41
C SER A 188 -8.98 -6.44 5.53
N ILE A 189 -8.98 -7.01 4.33
CA ILE A 189 -10.12 -6.89 3.41
C ILE A 189 -11.27 -7.79 3.85
N ALA A 190 -11.00 -9.03 4.27
CA ALA A 190 -12.01 -9.94 4.77
C ALA A 190 -12.75 -9.37 6.00
N ASP A 191 -12.03 -8.72 6.90
CA ASP A 191 -12.62 -8.08 8.08
C ASP A 191 -13.47 -6.86 7.75
N SER A 192 -13.16 -6.19 6.63
CA SER A 192 -13.79 -4.93 6.24
C SER A 192 -14.94 -5.08 5.25
N PHE A 193 -14.94 -6.15 4.45
CA PHE A 193 -15.88 -6.33 3.34
C PHE A 193 -16.54 -7.71 3.37
N GLY A 194 -17.87 -7.75 3.26
CA GLY A 194 -18.61 -9.01 3.19
C GLY A 194 -18.39 -9.75 1.86
N ARG A 195 -18.15 -9.02 0.76
CA ARG A 195 -17.75 -9.59 -0.54
C ARG A 195 -16.39 -9.07 -0.94
N TRP A 196 -15.46 -10.01 -1.13
CA TRP A 196 -14.11 -9.70 -1.53
C TRP A 196 -13.50 -10.88 -2.30
N ALA A 197 -12.40 -10.63 -2.98
CA ALA A 197 -11.64 -11.67 -3.67
C ALA A 197 -10.19 -11.68 -3.16
N ARG A 198 -9.66 -12.89 -3.05
CA ARG A 198 -8.24 -13.12 -2.75
C ARG A 198 -7.45 -13.13 -4.04
N ILE A 199 -6.29 -12.48 -4.04
CA ILE A 199 -5.35 -12.42 -5.15
C ILE A 199 -4.08 -13.16 -4.71
N THR A 200 -3.73 -14.21 -5.42
CA THR A 200 -2.51 -15.01 -5.21
C THR A 200 -1.77 -15.20 -6.54
N PRO A 201 -0.47 -15.56 -6.53
CA PRO A 201 0.24 -15.90 -7.75
C PRO A 201 -0.48 -17.01 -8.52
N GLY A 202 -0.62 -16.84 -9.83
CA GLY A 202 -1.23 -17.86 -10.69
C GLY A 202 -0.36 -19.12 -10.78
N THR A 203 -1.00 -20.28 -10.76
CA THR A 203 -0.35 -21.59 -10.95
C THR A 203 -0.30 -22.01 -12.43
N THR A 204 -0.45 -21.08 -13.36
CA THR A 204 -0.51 -21.39 -14.79
C THR A 204 0.81 -22.04 -15.23
N LYS A 205 0.85 -23.37 -15.30
CA LYS A 205 1.80 -24.06 -16.16
C LYS A 205 1.54 -23.53 -17.58
N LYS A 206 2.56 -22.94 -18.21
CA LYS A 206 2.53 -22.74 -19.65
C LYS A 206 2.40 -24.15 -20.24
N GLU A 207 1.22 -24.53 -20.68
CA GLU A 207 1.09 -25.63 -21.60
C GLU A 207 1.83 -25.20 -22.88
N SER A 208 2.98 -25.79 -23.11
CA SER A 208 3.64 -25.68 -24.40
C SER A 208 2.71 -26.34 -25.40
N VAL A 209 2.03 -25.55 -26.22
CA VAL A 209 1.38 -26.02 -27.42
C VAL A 209 2.52 -26.51 -28.32
N ALA A 210 2.62 -27.83 -28.45
CA ALA A 210 3.49 -28.51 -29.42
C ALA A 210 2.91 -28.37 -30.83
#